data_999de78ed2811755466456450b18022c
#
_entry.id   999de78ed2811755466456450b18022c
#
_cell.length_a   1.000
_cell.length_b   1.000
_cell.length_c   1.000
_cell.angle_alpha   90.00
_cell.angle_beta   90.00
_cell.angle_gamma   90.00
#
_symmetry.space_group_name_H-M   'P 1'
#
loop_
_entity.id
_entity.type
_entity.pdbx_description
1 polymer ?
#
loop_
_entity_poly.entity_id
_entity_poly.type
_entity_poly.pdbx_seq_one_letter_code
_entity_poly.pdbx_strand_id
1 'polypeptide(L)'
;MSDYLTVGVDGDSFRVPLSPNVAMQVADAFGTVLLTTKLSDDIFAAATARLEPRPLTKDREAVATFFEHHRIIENQLSGFPNQRLVAGTKKDIVFSNALRKQKSDRVAIYGWHTNVGQPIQELYLGHRDSYVDYSHGVRFISEQVVVDGVQMQIRDVLKSPELHRLFSSEGVLDLQELRETYYQP
;
A
#
# COMPACT_ATOMS: atom_id res chain seq x y z
N MET A 1 -3.17 1.69 9.10
CA MET A 1 -4.00 2.86 8.71
C MET A 1 -5.36 2.40 8.22
N SER A 2 -6.41 3.15 8.52
CA SER A 2 -7.79 2.83 8.10
C SER A 2 -8.07 3.14 6.63
N ASP A 3 -7.28 4.01 6.02
CA ASP A 3 -7.33 4.39 4.60
C ASP A 3 -5.90 4.64 4.10
N TYR A 4 -5.74 5.01 2.85
CA TYR A 4 -4.47 5.49 2.29
C TYR A 4 -4.04 6.81 2.93
N LEU A 5 -2.73 7.06 2.90
CA LEU A 5 -2.15 8.30 3.42
C LEU A 5 -2.85 9.52 2.80
N THR A 6 -3.29 10.41 3.66
CA THR A 6 -3.83 11.73 3.31
C THR A 6 -2.97 12.82 3.91
N VAL A 7 -2.93 13.98 3.25
CA VAL A 7 -2.33 15.21 3.77
C VAL A 7 -3.43 16.26 3.87
N GLY A 8 -3.49 16.97 4.98
CA GLY A 8 -4.51 17.98 5.26
C GLY A 8 -5.04 17.90 6.69
N VAL A 9 -6.23 18.39 6.90
CA VAL A 9 -6.94 18.37 8.19
C VAL A 9 -8.25 17.59 8.04
N ASP A 10 -8.91 17.31 9.16
CA ASP A 10 -10.20 16.63 9.15
C ASP A 10 -11.24 17.41 8.30
N GLY A 11 -11.80 16.72 7.32
CA GLY A 11 -12.78 17.29 6.39
C GLY A 11 -12.18 18.04 5.19
N ASP A 12 -10.86 18.29 5.17
CA ASP A 12 -10.14 18.89 4.05
C ASP A 12 -8.77 18.21 3.91
N SER A 13 -8.79 16.99 3.46
CA SER A 13 -7.59 16.17 3.26
C SER A 13 -7.57 15.56 1.86
N PHE A 14 -6.38 15.19 1.40
CA PHE A 14 -6.14 14.70 0.05
C PHE A 14 -5.27 13.44 0.08
N ARG A 15 -5.69 12.37 -0.61
CA ARG A 15 -4.89 11.14 -0.76
C ARG A 15 -3.72 11.38 -1.70
N VAL A 16 -2.55 11.47 -1.14
CA VAL A 16 -1.31 11.77 -1.87
C VAL A 16 -0.67 10.49 -2.40
N PRO A 17 -0.47 10.35 -3.71
CA PRO A 17 0.42 9.35 -4.24
C PRO A 17 1.88 9.77 -4.00
N LEU A 18 2.70 8.85 -3.54
CA LEU A 18 4.12 9.08 -3.27
C LEU A 18 4.98 8.06 -4.03
N SER A 19 6.23 8.42 -4.30
CA SER A 19 7.24 7.44 -4.69
C SER A 19 7.59 6.52 -3.50
N PRO A 20 8.11 5.30 -3.73
CA PRO A 20 8.46 4.39 -2.65
C PRO A 20 9.49 5.01 -1.69
N ASN A 21 10.46 5.76 -2.20
CA ASN A 21 11.50 6.39 -1.37
C ASN A 21 10.92 7.42 -0.39
N VAL A 22 10.00 8.26 -0.87
CA VAL A 22 9.29 9.23 0.00
C VAL A 22 8.35 8.50 0.96
N ALA A 23 7.64 7.46 0.49
CA ALA A 23 6.79 6.65 1.34
C ALA A 23 7.57 5.99 2.48
N MET A 24 8.80 5.52 2.23
CA MET A 24 9.67 4.95 3.27
C MET A 24 10.10 5.99 4.31
N GLN A 25 10.45 7.21 3.88
CA GLN A 25 10.79 8.29 4.84
C GLN A 25 9.60 8.63 5.75
N VAL A 26 8.39 8.66 5.19
CA VAL A 26 7.17 8.85 5.98
C VAL A 26 6.94 7.68 6.93
N ALA A 27 7.11 6.43 6.45
CA ALA A 27 6.99 5.24 7.28
C ALA A 27 7.91 5.29 8.51
N ASP A 28 9.18 5.66 8.31
CA ASP A 28 10.16 5.81 9.39
C ASP A 28 9.74 6.84 10.43
N ALA A 29 9.26 7.99 9.97
CA ALA A 29 8.85 9.07 10.87
C ALA A 29 7.68 8.67 11.79
N PHE A 30 6.88 7.66 11.38
CA PHE A 30 5.71 7.19 12.13
C PHE A 30 5.89 5.79 12.75
N GLY A 31 7.07 5.17 12.70
CA GLY A 31 7.30 3.81 13.23
C GLY A 31 6.40 2.77 12.55
N THR A 32 6.30 2.86 11.23
CA THR A 32 5.45 2.01 10.39
C THR A 32 6.24 1.42 9.23
N VAL A 33 5.64 0.47 8.51
CA VAL A 33 6.20 -0.14 7.29
C VAL A 33 5.16 -0.16 6.17
N LEU A 34 5.63 -0.30 4.92
CA LEU A 34 4.78 -0.57 3.77
C LEU A 34 4.21 -2.01 3.84
N LEU A 35 3.18 -2.26 3.05
CA LEU A 35 2.52 -3.56 2.99
C LEU A 35 3.36 -4.62 2.27
N THR A 36 2.94 -5.87 2.41
CA THR A 36 3.19 -6.96 1.46
C THR A 36 1.96 -7.17 0.59
N THR A 37 2.07 -7.99 -0.46
CA THR A 37 0.91 -8.38 -1.28
C THR A 37 -0.17 -9.05 -0.43
N LYS A 38 0.21 -9.97 0.46
CA LYS A 38 -0.72 -10.63 1.39
C LYS A 38 -1.46 -9.63 2.29
N LEU A 39 -0.75 -8.67 2.85
CA LEU A 39 -1.38 -7.64 3.70
C LEU A 39 -2.36 -6.76 2.93
N SER A 40 -2.09 -6.46 1.66
CA SER A 40 -3.04 -5.77 0.78
C SER A 40 -4.34 -6.58 0.62
N ASP A 41 -4.23 -7.89 0.38
CA ASP A 41 -5.37 -8.80 0.28
C ASP A 41 -6.13 -8.91 1.61
N ASP A 42 -5.43 -9.10 2.72
CA ASP A 42 -6.03 -9.22 4.06
C ASP A 42 -6.78 -7.94 4.46
N ILE A 43 -6.22 -6.77 4.16
CA ILE A 43 -6.87 -5.47 4.38
C ILE A 43 -8.14 -5.37 3.54
N PHE A 44 -8.10 -5.76 2.27
CA PHE A 44 -9.29 -5.77 1.43
C PHE A 44 -10.35 -6.72 1.98
N ALA A 45 -9.97 -7.92 2.40
CA ALA A 45 -10.88 -8.90 2.98
C ALA A 45 -11.54 -8.39 4.28
N ALA A 46 -10.79 -7.66 5.11
CA ALA A 46 -11.27 -7.09 6.37
C ALA A 46 -12.00 -5.74 6.21
N ALA A 47 -11.95 -5.12 5.02
CA ALA A 47 -12.48 -3.76 4.81
C ALA A 47 -13.99 -3.68 5.02
N THR A 48 -14.43 -2.64 5.74
CA THR A 48 -15.83 -2.31 5.97
C THR A 48 -16.42 -1.43 4.86
N ALA A 49 -15.56 -0.71 4.12
CA ALA A 49 -15.90 0.00 2.90
C ALA A 49 -15.04 -0.51 1.75
N ARG A 50 -15.59 -1.40 0.93
CA ARG A 50 -14.97 -1.91 -0.29
C ARG A 50 -15.48 -1.09 -1.46
N LEU A 51 -14.59 -0.28 -2.04
CA LEU A 51 -14.94 0.61 -3.13
C LEU A 51 -14.58 -0.03 -4.48
N GLU A 52 -15.31 0.32 -5.52
CA GLU A 52 -15.02 -0.15 -6.87
C GLU A 52 -13.83 0.61 -7.48
N PRO A 53 -12.90 -0.07 -8.15
CA PRO A 53 -11.89 0.57 -8.96
C PRO A 53 -12.49 1.50 -10.02
N ARG A 54 -11.96 2.71 -10.12
CA ARG A 54 -12.37 3.73 -11.12
C ARG A 54 -11.13 4.23 -11.88
N PRO A 55 -10.58 3.42 -12.81
CA PRO A 55 -9.37 3.79 -13.53
C PRO A 55 -9.59 4.96 -14.48
N LEU A 56 -8.64 5.90 -14.46
CA LEU A 56 -8.55 7.04 -15.39
C LEU A 56 -7.45 6.74 -16.42
N THR A 57 -7.64 7.19 -17.65
CA THR A 57 -6.75 6.83 -18.77
C THR A 57 -5.90 7.98 -19.30
N LYS A 58 -6.27 9.23 -18.97
CA LYS A 58 -5.60 10.43 -19.46
C LYS A 58 -4.80 11.11 -18.36
N ASP A 59 -3.72 11.75 -18.73
CA ASP A 59 -2.91 12.66 -17.89
C ASP A 59 -2.62 12.08 -16.48
N ARG A 60 -2.24 10.80 -16.42
CA ARG A 60 -2.21 9.99 -15.20
C ARG A 60 -1.29 10.56 -14.11
N GLU A 61 -0.25 11.28 -14.49
CA GLU A 61 0.74 11.89 -13.61
C GLU A 61 0.42 13.35 -13.27
N ALA A 62 -0.67 13.90 -13.82
CA ALA A 62 -1.05 15.27 -13.56
C ALA A 62 -1.73 15.41 -12.19
N VAL A 63 -1.38 16.48 -11.47
CA VAL A 63 -1.97 16.80 -10.16
C VAL A 63 -3.49 16.94 -10.25
N ALA A 64 -4.00 17.51 -11.34
CA ALA A 64 -5.45 17.61 -11.57
C ALA A 64 -6.14 16.23 -11.58
N THR A 65 -5.50 15.21 -12.17
CA THR A 65 -6.00 13.84 -12.20
C THR A 65 -5.94 13.20 -10.80
N PHE A 66 -4.97 13.56 -9.97
CA PHE A 66 -4.93 13.13 -8.57
C PHE A 66 -6.14 13.65 -7.80
N PHE A 67 -6.50 14.93 -7.97
CA PHE A 67 -7.68 15.53 -7.36
C PHE A 67 -8.98 14.95 -7.90
N GLU A 68 -9.07 14.71 -9.20
CA GLU A 68 -10.23 14.06 -9.82
C GLU A 68 -10.46 12.68 -9.20
N HIS A 69 -9.43 11.85 -9.12
CA HIS A 69 -9.54 10.51 -8.55
C HIS A 69 -9.87 10.55 -7.05
N HIS A 70 -9.30 11.49 -6.30
CA HIS A 70 -9.66 11.70 -4.90
C HIS A 70 -11.16 12.01 -4.75
N ARG A 71 -11.73 12.89 -5.57
CA ARG A 71 -13.17 13.19 -5.55
C ARG A 71 -14.04 11.98 -5.89
N ILE A 72 -13.59 11.15 -6.83
CA ILE A 72 -14.29 9.89 -7.16
C ILE A 72 -14.35 8.98 -5.94
N ILE A 73 -13.24 8.86 -5.20
CA ILE A 73 -13.18 8.07 -3.95
C ILE A 73 -14.12 8.66 -2.89
N GLU A 74 -14.05 9.96 -2.64
CA GLU A 74 -14.92 10.63 -1.67
C GLU A 74 -16.42 10.45 -2.00
N ASN A 75 -16.79 10.55 -3.28
CA ASN A 75 -18.15 10.30 -3.72
C ASN A 75 -18.61 8.85 -3.45
N GLN A 76 -17.73 7.86 -3.61
CA GLN A 76 -18.07 6.49 -3.25
C GLN A 76 -18.17 6.32 -1.72
N LEU A 77 -17.28 6.96 -0.94
CA LEU A 77 -17.26 6.90 0.51
C LEU A 77 -18.50 7.52 1.15
N SER A 78 -19.17 8.47 0.49
CA SER A 78 -20.44 9.03 0.99
C SER A 78 -21.52 7.98 1.22
N GLY A 79 -21.44 6.81 0.55
CA GLY A 79 -22.28 5.64 0.80
C GLY A 79 -21.93 4.82 2.04
N PHE A 80 -20.83 5.15 2.74
CA PHE A 80 -20.29 4.39 3.87
C PHE A 80 -20.04 5.31 5.10
N PRO A 81 -21.06 5.87 5.73
CA PRO A 81 -20.88 6.91 6.76
C PRO A 81 -20.15 6.42 8.02
N ASN A 82 -20.12 5.12 8.26
CA ASN A 82 -19.50 4.51 9.45
C ASN A 82 -18.30 3.62 9.12
N GLN A 83 -17.60 3.85 8.00
CA GLN A 83 -16.45 3.06 7.61
C GLN A 83 -15.30 3.20 8.62
N ARG A 84 -14.69 2.08 8.93
CA ARG A 84 -13.48 2.02 9.77
C ARG A 84 -12.25 1.60 9.00
N LEU A 85 -12.44 0.84 7.92
CA LEU A 85 -11.37 0.36 7.06
C LEU A 85 -11.85 0.43 5.61
N VAL A 86 -11.15 1.20 4.80
CA VAL A 86 -11.45 1.46 3.38
C VAL A 86 -10.47 0.70 2.51
N ALA A 87 -10.93 0.05 1.44
CA ALA A 87 -10.07 -0.62 0.46
C ALA A 87 -10.68 -0.60 -0.96
N GLY A 88 -9.91 -1.02 -1.96
CA GLY A 88 -10.34 -1.11 -3.36
C GLY A 88 -10.16 0.19 -4.15
N THR A 89 -9.43 1.17 -3.63
CA THR A 89 -9.36 2.51 -4.26
C THR A 89 -8.08 2.77 -5.03
N LYS A 90 -6.98 2.13 -4.67
CA LYS A 90 -5.64 2.39 -5.25
C LYS A 90 -4.81 1.12 -5.28
N LYS A 91 -3.68 1.19 -5.99
CA LYS A 91 -2.61 0.20 -5.97
C LYS A 91 -1.70 0.49 -4.79
N ASP A 92 -1.43 -0.50 -3.97
CA ASP A 92 -0.48 -0.37 -2.87
C ASP A 92 0.96 -0.43 -3.37
N ILE A 93 1.84 0.41 -2.84
CA ILE A 93 3.27 0.19 -2.91
C ILE A 93 3.59 -0.89 -1.88
N VAL A 94 4.27 -1.97 -2.31
CA VAL A 94 4.47 -3.15 -1.48
C VAL A 94 5.93 -3.59 -1.44
N PHE A 95 6.32 -4.27 -0.36
CA PHE A 95 7.50 -5.11 -0.35
C PHE A 95 7.20 -6.46 -0.98
N SER A 96 8.12 -6.92 -1.86
CA SER A 96 8.02 -8.22 -2.52
C SER A 96 9.40 -8.80 -2.81
N ASN A 97 9.56 -10.10 -2.60
CA ASN A 97 10.77 -10.83 -3.01
C ASN A 97 11.02 -10.80 -4.52
N ALA A 98 9.99 -10.51 -5.32
CA ALA A 98 10.12 -10.39 -6.78
C ALA A 98 11.03 -9.21 -7.19
N LEU A 99 11.19 -8.19 -6.34
CA LEU A 99 12.15 -7.10 -6.54
C LEU A 99 13.59 -7.61 -6.70
N ARG A 100 13.96 -8.69 -6.02
CA ARG A 100 15.31 -9.29 -6.10
C ARG A 100 15.75 -9.71 -7.51
N LYS A 101 14.78 -9.85 -8.42
CA LYS A 101 15.01 -10.19 -9.83
C LYS A 101 15.02 -8.93 -10.72
N GLN A 102 14.89 -7.75 -10.14
CA GLN A 102 14.81 -6.49 -10.85
C GLN A 102 16.06 -5.63 -10.62
N LYS A 103 16.15 -4.54 -11.36
CA LYS A 103 17.12 -3.47 -11.10
C LYS A 103 16.72 -2.73 -9.82
N SER A 104 17.69 -2.09 -9.17
CA SER A 104 17.47 -1.34 -7.93
C SER A 104 16.57 -0.11 -8.06
N ASP A 105 16.29 0.33 -9.29
CA ASP A 105 15.44 1.48 -9.59
C ASP A 105 13.96 1.09 -9.84
N ARG A 106 13.46 0.01 -9.23
CA ARG A 106 12.10 -0.49 -9.47
C ARG A 106 11.24 -0.40 -8.23
N VAL A 107 9.94 -0.18 -8.47
CA VAL A 107 8.89 -0.24 -7.44
C VAL A 107 8.00 -1.45 -7.68
N ALA A 108 7.58 -2.10 -6.59
CA ALA A 108 6.55 -3.11 -6.61
C ALA A 108 5.19 -2.47 -6.26
N ILE A 109 4.22 -2.64 -7.14
CA ILE A 109 2.83 -2.19 -6.93
C ILE A 109 1.88 -3.37 -7.07
N TYR A 110 0.80 -3.37 -6.24
CA TYR A 110 -0.16 -4.46 -6.19
C TYR A 110 -1.54 -4.00 -5.73
N GLY A 111 -2.59 -4.76 -6.07
CA GLY A 111 -3.91 -4.63 -5.47
C GLY A 111 -4.91 -3.85 -6.32
N TRP A 112 -5.55 -2.82 -5.75
CA TRP A 112 -6.71 -2.16 -6.36
C TRP A 112 -7.82 -3.16 -6.67
N HIS A 113 -8.30 -3.83 -5.63
CA HIS A 113 -9.18 -4.98 -5.73
C HIS A 113 -10.58 -4.61 -6.25
N THR A 114 -11.14 -5.47 -7.06
CA THR A 114 -12.57 -5.45 -7.43
C THR A 114 -13.42 -5.85 -6.24
N ASN A 115 -14.73 -5.61 -6.30
CA ASN A 115 -15.67 -5.99 -5.23
C ASN A 115 -15.70 -7.49 -4.90
N VAL A 116 -15.23 -8.33 -5.82
CA VAL A 116 -15.09 -9.78 -5.62
C VAL A 116 -13.73 -10.18 -5.06
N GLY A 117 -12.86 -9.21 -4.73
CA GLY A 117 -11.57 -9.45 -4.09
C GLY A 117 -10.43 -9.77 -5.05
N GLN A 118 -10.62 -9.59 -6.34
CA GLN A 118 -9.54 -9.79 -7.32
C GLN A 118 -8.78 -8.49 -7.56
N PRO A 119 -7.44 -8.48 -7.44
CA PRO A 119 -6.65 -7.30 -7.77
C PRO A 119 -6.73 -7.03 -9.28
N ILE A 120 -7.09 -5.82 -9.68
CA ILE A 120 -6.97 -5.41 -11.08
C ILE A 120 -5.53 -5.04 -11.43
N GLN A 121 -4.68 -4.84 -10.42
CA GLN A 121 -3.25 -4.72 -10.56
C GLN A 121 -2.59 -5.93 -9.89
N GLU A 122 -2.26 -6.94 -10.68
CA GLU A 122 -1.35 -7.98 -10.24
C GLU A 122 0.01 -7.39 -9.87
N LEU A 123 0.83 -8.14 -9.15
CA LEU A 123 2.17 -7.68 -8.78
C LEU A 123 2.96 -7.23 -10.00
N TYR A 124 3.28 -5.95 -10.05
CA TYR A 124 3.95 -5.34 -11.19
C TYR A 124 5.20 -4.57 -10.74
N LEU A 125 6.28 -4.75 -11.47
CA LEU A 125 7.61 -4.23 -11.16
C LEU A 125 8.22 -3.42 -12.34
N GLY A 126 7.41 -3.07 -13.32
CA GLY A 126 7.87 -2.39 -14.54
C GLY A 126 8.13 -0.89 -14.37
N HIS A 127 7.55 -0.25 -13.35
CA HIS A 127 7.78 1.16 -13.10
C HIS A 127 9.11 1.41 -12.40
N ARG A 128 9.71 2.57 -12.69
CA ARG A 128 10.82 3.10 -11.90
C ARG A 128 10.31 3.57 -10.54
N ASP A 129 11.21 3.61 -9.58
CA ASP A 129 10.96 4.11 -8.22
C ASP A 129 10.56 5.59 -8.18
N SER A 130 10.93 6.36 -9.20
CA SER A 130 10.53 7.77 -9.38
C SER A 130 9.16 7.96 -10.02
N TYR A 131 8.56 6.89 -10.58
CA TYR A 131 7.26 6.99 -11.25
C TYR A 131 6.12 7.00 -10.25
N VAL A 132 5.26 7.99 -10.35
CA VAL A 132 4.06 8.15 -9.51
C VAL A 132 2.89 8.59 -10.37
N ASP A 133 1.77 7.90 -10.28
CA ASP A 133 0.50 8.34 -10.89
C ASP A 133 -0.65 8.35 -9.88
N TYR A 134 -1.80 8.87 -10.29
CA TYR A 134 -3.01 9.00 -9.46
C TYR A 134 -3.44 7.69 -8.79
N SER A 135 -3.12 6.53 -9.37
CA SER A 135 -3.57 5.24 -8.90
C SER A 135 -2.66 4.63 -7.81
N HIS A 136 -1.48 5.18 -7.59
CA HIS A 136 -0.60 4.74 -6.51
C HIS A 136 -1.16 5.19 -5.16
N GLY A 137 -1.23 4.27 -4.22
CA GLY A 137 -1.62 4.52 -2.85
C GLY A 137 -0.51 4.14 -1.89
N VAL A 138 -0.38 4.91 -0.82
CA VAL A 138 0.53 4.60 0.27
C VAL A 138 -0.29 4.24 1.49
N ARG A 139 -0.09 3.05 1.98
CA ARG A 139 -0.71 2.55 3.21
C ARG A 139 0.35 1.98 4.10
N PHE A 140 0.25 2.28 5.38
CA PHE A 140 1.19 1.82 6.39
C PHE A 140 0.54 0.90 7.40
N ILE A 141 1.32 -0.01 7.94
CA ILE A 141 1.01 -0.82 9.10
C ILE A 141 2.04 -0.56 10.21
N SER A 142 1.66 -0.81 11.45
CA SER A 142 2.56 -0.66 12.59
C SER A 142 3.78 -1.58 12.47
N GLU A 143 4.95 -1.09 12.87
CA GLU A 143 6.11 -1.95 13.05
C GLU A 143 5.91 -2.96 14.20
N GLN A 144 5.05 -2.62 15.18
CA GLN A 144 4.72 -3.50 16.29
C GLN A 144 3.44 -4.26 16.01
N VAL A 145 3.50 -5.57 16.13
CA VAL A 145 2.39 -6.51 15.96
C VAL A 145 2.28 -7.43 17.17
N VAL A 146 1.11 -8.03 17.37
CA VAL A 146 0.90 -9.02 18.41
C VAL A 146 0.66 -10.37 17.75
N VAL A 147 1.49 -11.36 18.08
CA VAL A 147 1.37 -12.74 17.60
C VAL A 147 1.19 -13.64 18.83
N ASP A 148 0.06 -14.32 18.92
CA ASP A 148 -0.29 -15.20 20.03
C ASP A 148 -0.11 -14.54 21.43
N GLY A 149 -0.47 -13.25 21.52
CA GLY A 149 -0.36 -12.46 22.74
C GLY A 149 1.05 -11.86 23.00
N VAL A 150 2.02 -12.16 22.17
CA VAL A 150 3.39 -11.64 22.29
C VAL A 150 3.59 -10.47 21.35
N GLN A 151 4.11 -9.36 21.87
CA GLN A 151 4.47 -8.19 21.05
C GLN A 151 5.79 -8.44 20.32
N MET A 152 5.79 -8.26 19.01
CA MET A 152 6.93 -8.51 18.12
C MET A 152 7.09 -7.38 17.12
N GLN A 153 8.29 -7.24 16.56
CA GLN A 153 8.49 -6.39 15.37
C GLN A 153 8.04 -7.15 14.12
N ILE A 154 7.26 -6.51 13.26
CA ILE A 154 6.79 -7.15 12.02
C ILE A 154 7.95 -7.63 11.14
N ARG A 155 9.07 -6.89 11.14
CA ARG A 155 10.28 -7.28 10.40
C ARG A 155 10.85 -8.62 10.87
N ASP A 156 10.78 -8.91 12.18
CA ASP A 156 11.25 -10.17 12.76
C ASP A 156 10.28 -11.31 12.42
N VAL A 157 8.98 -11.03 12.45
CA VAL A 157 7.95 -11.99 12.02
C VAL A 157 8.13 -12.35 10.55
N LEU A 158 8.38 -11.38 9.67
CA LEU A 158 8.58 -11.60 8.23
C LEU A 158 9.89 -12.34 7.92
N LYS A 159 10.93 -12.20 8.76
CA LYS A 159 12.18 -12.96 8.67
C LYS A 159 12.11 -14.37 9.25
N SER A 160 11.10 -14.66 10.06
CA SER A 160 10.97 -15.99 10.68
C SER A 160 10.50 -17.05 9.68
N PRO A 161 11.19 -18.19 9.57
CA PRO A 161 10.75 -19.32 8.73
C PRO A 161 9.38 -19.86 9.09
N GLU A 162 8.98 -19.76 10.37
CA GLU A 162 7.70 -20.26 10.89
C GLU A 162 6.58 -19.23 10.80
N LEU A 163 6.90 -17.93 11.03
CA LEU A 163 5.89 -16.90 11.24
C LEU A 163 5.63 -16.03 10.00
N HIS A 164 6.54 -15.99 9.02
CA HIS A 164 6.41 -15.12 7.84
C HIS A 164 5.06 -15.25 7.15
N ARG A 165 4.48 -16.45 7.13
CA ARG A 165 3.17 -16.76 6.51
C ARG A 165 2.00 -15.95 7.07
N LEU A 166 2.15 -15.34 8.24
CA LEU A 166 1.14 -14.46 8.80
C LEU A 166 0.98 -13.19 7.95
N PHE A 167 2.09 -12.69 7.37
CA PHE A 167 2.12 -11.41 6.67
C PHE A 167 2.72 -11.48 5.25
N SER A 168 3.21 -12.64 4.81
CA SER A 168 3.78 -12.85 3.47
C SER A 168 3.34 -14.19 2.88
N SER A 169 2.90 -14.18 1.62
CA SER A 169 2.65 -15.37 0.78
C SER A 169 3.87 -15.76 -0.07
N GLU A 170 4.94 -14.96 -0.04
CA GLU A 170 6.13 -15.14 -0.88
C GLU A 170 7.29 -15.84 -0.14
N GLY A 171 7.04 -16.39 1.04
CA GLY A 171 8.07 -16.92 1.93
C GLY A 171 8.65 -15.85 2.85
N VAL A 172 9.83 -16.14 3.39
CA VAL A 172 10.58 -15.21 4.24
C VAL A 172 10.91 -13.93 3.48
N LEU A 173 10.68 -12.78 4.14
CA LEU A 173 10.88 -11.44 3.60
C LEU A 173 11.81 -10.64 4.51
N ASP A 174 12.95 -10.22 3.99
CA ASP A 174 13.84 -9.29 4.69
C ASP A 174 13.53 -7.84 4.27
N LEU A 175 12.73 -7.15 5.07
CA LEU A 175 12.34 -5.77 4.79
C LEU A 175 13.54 -4.82 4.77
N GLN A 176 14.54 -5.05 5.62
CA GLN A 176 15.72 -4.19 5.68
C GLN A 176 16.55 -4.31 4.41
N GLU A 177 16.84 -5.54 3.97
CA GLU A 177 17.58 -5.78 2.73
C GLU A 177 16.85 -5.21 1.51
N LEU A 178 15.53 -5.45 1.41
CA LEU A 178 14.74 -4.93 0.29
C LEU A 178 14.73 -3.39 0.29
N ARG A 179 14.61 -2.77 1.44
CA ARG A 179 14.69 -1.32 1.59
C ARG A 179 16.04 -0.77 1.16
N GLU A 180 17.13 -1.29 1.70
CA GLU A 180 18.49 -0.85 1.41
C GLU A 180 18.86 -1.03 -0.07
N THR A 181 18.23 -1.97 -0.77
CA THR A 181 18.49 -2.25 -2.18
C THR A 181 17.61 -1.46 -3.13
N TYR A 182 16.31 -1.30 -2.82
CA TYR A 182 15.30 -0.82 -3.79
C TYR A 182 14.63 0.49 -3.41
N TYR A 183 14.64 0.86 -2.13
CA TYR A 183 13.87 2.00 -1.63
C TYR A 183 14.75 2.95 -0.82
N GLN A 184 15.91 3.31 -1.36
CA GLN A 184 16.82 4.27 -0.74
C GLN A 184 16.34 5.72 -1.00
N PRO A 185 16.55 6.63 -0.04
CA PRO A 185 16.24 8.04 -0.21
C PRO A 185 17.11 8.75 -1.24
#